data_ebb88caed79f86db958898e155ea98a2
#
_entry.id   ebb88caed79f86db958898e155ea98a2
#
_cell.length_a   1.000
_cell.length_b   1.000
_cell.length_c   1.000
_cell.angle_alpha   90.00
_cell.angle_beta   90.00
_cell.angle_gamma   90.00
#
_symmetry.space_group_name_H-M   'P 1'
#
loop_
_entity.id
_entity.type
_entity.pdbx_description
1 polymer ?
#
loop_
_entity_poly.entity_id
_entity_poly.type
_entity_poly.pdbx_seq_one_letter_code
_entity_poly.pdbx_strand_id
1 'polypeptide(L)'
;MSYDPNYRDSLWTSAEVASEQMRSIVTYMDLIKISCEETELLTGRSDPTEAARILFGQGAQVVCVTLDDEGALVATKDGSATVPSFKVDAVDTTGAGDSFWGGFLCAFVDADIRPENVTLDDARSFARFGNAVASLCVRRRGAIPAMPTLDEVEKVLS
;
A
#
# COMPACT_ATOMS: atom_id res chain seq x y z
N MET A 1 3.48 -2.97 13.79
CA MET A 1 3.58 -1.53 13.38
C MET A 1 3.40 -1.41 11.88
N SER A 2 2.83 -0.28 11.38
CA SER A 2 2.64 -0.08 9.94
C SER A 2 3.46 1.12 9.45
N TYR A 3 3.92 1.06 8.18
CA TYR A 3 4.77 2.08 7.59
C TYR A 3 4.39 2.36 6.14
N ASP A 4 4.26 3.63 5.82
CA ASP A 4 4.20 4.20 4.47
C ASP A 4 5.26 5.31 4.39
N PRO A 5 6.38 5.13 3.68
CA PRO A 5 7.44 6.12 3.57
C PRO A 5 6.94 7.45 3.01
N ASN A 6 6.02 7.38 2.07
CA ASN A 6 5.37 8.53 1.44
C ASN A 6 6.42 9.57 0.98
N TYR A 7 7.41 9.12 0.21
CA TYR A 7 8.54 9.94 -0.23
C TYR A 7 8.10 11.20 -0.96
N ARG A 8 8.71 12.31 -0.60
CA ARG A 8 8.59 13.59 -1.27
C ARG A 8 9.97 14.22 -1.40
N ASP A 9 10.47 14.32 -2.62
CA ASP A 9 11.81 14.86 -2.92
C ASP A 9 12.05 16.21 -2.23
N SER A 10 11.07 17.11 -2.27
CA SER A 10 11.14 18.44 -1.69
C SER A 10 11.34 18.52 -0.16
N LEU A 11 11.14 17.41 0.55
CA LEU A 11 11.29 17.34 2.01
C LEU A 11 12.66 16.84 2.46
N TRP A 12 13.51 16.42 1.52
CA TRP A 12 14.79 15.81 1.81
C TRP A 12 15.95 16.62 1.20
N THR A 13 17.11 16.57 1.83
CA THR A 13 18.32 17.21 1.32
C THR A 13 18.91 16.48 0.11
N SER A 14 18.69 15.16 0.02
CA SER A 14 18.99 14.34 -1.16
C SER A 14 18.25 13.00 -1.07
N ALA A 15 18.14 12.29 -2.21
CA ALA A 15 17.55 10.96 -2.29
C ALA A 15 18.32 9.91 -1.46
N GLU A 16 19.65 10.04 -1.36
CA GLU A 16 20.50 9.15 -0.58
C GLU A 16 20.16 9.27 0.92
N VAL A 17 20.04 10.51 1.43
CA VAL A 17 19.66 10.76 2.83
C VAL A 17 18.26 10.23 3.11
N ALA A 18 17.31 10.47 2.20
CA ALA A 18 15.96 9.92 2.31
C ALA A 18 15.98 8.39 2.39
N SER A 19 16.67 7.75 1.45
CA SER A 19 16.81 6.30 1.37
C SER A 19 17.39 5.71 2.66
N GLU A 20 18.48 6.29 3.18
CA GLU A 20 19.11 5.85 4.42
C GLU A 20 18.15 5.91 5.62
N GLN A 21 17.49 7.07 5.81
CA GLN A 21 16.55 7.25 6.91
C GLN A 21 15.32 6.35 6.78
N MET A 22 14.74 6.25 5.59
CA MET A 22 13.58 5.38 5.34
C MET A 22 13.89 3.91 5.57
N ARG A 23 15.07 3.44 5.12
CA ARG A 23 15.52 2.06 5.35
C ARG A 23 15.79 1.75 6.81
N SER A 24 16.25 2.72 7.61
CA SER A 24 16.64 2.51 9.00
C SER A 24 15.50 2.01 9.89
N ILE A 25 14.25 2.30 9.54
CA ILE A 25 13.07 1.92 10.33
C ILE A 25 12.35 0.67 9.82
N VAL A 26 12.69 0.18 8.63
CA VAL A 26 12.02 -0.98 7.99
C VAL A 26 12.01 -2.21 8.90
N THR A 27 13.12 -2.49 9.59
CA THR A 27 13.27 -3.67 10.46
C THR A 27 12.36 -3.67 11.70
N TYR A 28 11.70 -2.56 11.98
CA TYR A 28 10.75 -2.43 13.09
C TYR A 28 9.29 -2.51 12.63
N MET A 29 9.06 -2.67 11.33
CA MET A 29 7.72 -2.60 10.75
C MET A 29 7.18 -3.96 10.39
N ASP A 30 5.93 -4.22 10.76
CA ASP A 30 5.22 -5.46 10.42
C ASP A 30 4.52 -5.36 9.07
N LEU A 31 3.86 -4.22 8.81
CA LEU A 31 3.14 -3.95 7.56
C LEU A 31 3.78 -2.75 6.86
N ILE A 32 4.15 -2.94 5.61
CA ILE A 32 4.79 -1.89 4.79
C ILE A 32 4.00 -1.70 3.51
N LYS A 33 3.67 -0.45 3.21
CA LYS A 33 3.18 -0.06 1.89
C LYS A 33 4.21 0.88 1.26
N ILE A 34 4.55 0.61 0.02
CA ILE A 34 5.36 1.50 -0.83
C ILE A 34 4.67 1.70 -2.17
N SER A 35 5.00 2.78 -2.86
CA SER A 35 4.63 2.96 -4.27
C SER A 35 5.66 2.29 -5.18
N CYS A 36 5.30 2.08 -6.45
CA CYS A 36 6.22 1.57 -7.46
C CYS A 36 7.47 2.47 -7.60
N GLU A 37 7.32 3.79 -7.47
CA GLU A 37 8.42 4.75 -7.50
C GLU A 37 9.36 4.63 -6.29
N GLU A 38 8.85 4.19 -5.14
CA GLU A 38 9.63 4.05 -3.90
C GLU A 38 10.40 2.72 -3.83
N THR A 39 10.12 1.76 -4.72
CA THR A 39 10.76 0.43 -4.70
C THR A 39 12.27 0.53 -4.80
N GLU A 40 12.77 1.30 -5.75
CA GLU A 40 14.22 1.47 -5.96
C GLU A 40 14.86 2.25 -4.80
N LEU A 41 14.18 3.27 -4.29
CA LEU A 41 14.66 4.09 -3.18
C LEU A 41 14.89 3.23 -1.91
N LEU A 42 13.93 2.36 -1.59
CA LEU A 42 14.00 1.55 -0.37
C LEU A 42 14.80 0.27 -0.53
N THR A 43 14.84 -0.33 -1.71
CA THR A 43 15.39 -1.67 -1.88
C THR A 43 16.56 -1.76 -2.86
N GLY A 44 16.76 -0.72 -3.68
CA GLY A 44 17.71 -0.74 -4.80
C GLY A 44 17.26 -1.63 -5.96
N ARG A 45 15.95 -1.94 -6.03
CA ARG A 45 15.31 -2.71 -7.10
C ARG A 45 14.06 -1.99 -7.57
N SER A 46 13.87 -1.97 -8.90
CA SER A 46 12.67 -1.39 -9.52
C SER A 46 11.54 -2.41 -9.70
N ASP A 47 11.83 -3.70 -9.66
CA ASP A 47 10.81 -4.76 -9.74
C ASP A 47 10.03 -4.87 -8.42
N PRO A 48 8.68 -4.70 -8.44
CA PRO A 48 7.85 -4.73 -7.23
C PRO A 48 7.93 -6.04 -6.45
N THR A 49 8.06 -7.18 -7.15
CA THR A 49 8.16 -8.50 -6.52
C THR A 49 9.50 -8.67 -5.80
N GLU A 50 10.59 -8.25 -6.44
CA GLU A 50 11.91 -8.26 -5.81
C GLU A 50 11.98 -7.31 -4.62
N ALA A 51 11.40 -6.10 -4.75
CA ALA A 51 11.32 -5.14 -3.65
C ALA A 51 10.55 -5.71 -2.46
N ALA A 52 9.36 -6.29 -2.68
CA ALA A 52 8.59 -6.94 -1.64
C ALA A 52 9.37 -8.07 -0.95
N ARG A 53 10.09 -8.90 -1.71
CA ARG A 53 10.93 -9.98 -1.15
C ARG A 53 12.07 -9.45 -0.28
N ILE A 54 12.69 -8.33 -0.66
CA ILE A 54 13.76 -7.70 0.13
C ILE A 54 13.20 -7.18 1.45
N LEU A 55 12.09 -6.43 1.42
CA LEU A 55 11.45 -5.89 2.62
C LEU A 55 10.96 -7.01 3.56
N PHE A 56 10.42 -8.09 3.00
CA PHE A 56 10.06 -9.28 3.76
C PHE A 56 11.28 -9.92 4.44
N GLY A 57 12.40 -10.02 3.74
CA GLY A 57 13.67 -10.50 4.30
C GLY A 57 14.24 -9.59 5.40
N GLN A 58 13.78 -8.35 5.51
CA GLN A 58 14.15 -7.38 6.56
C GLN A 58 13.22 -7.42 7.77
N GLY A 59 12.20 -8.28 7.78
CA GLY A 59 11.32 -8.50 8.93
C GLY A 59 9.87 -8.12 8.74
N ALA A 60 9.50 -7.48 7.61
CA ALA A 60 8.10 -7.20 7.31
C ALA A 60 7.29 -8.51 7.21
N GLN A 61 6.06 -8.51 7.71
CA GLN A 61 5.15 -9.66 7.63
C GLN A 61 4.18 -9.53 6.44
N VAL A 62 3.84 -8.30 6.08
CA VAL A 62 3.01 -7.98 4.93
C VAL A 62 3.62 -6.80 4.20
N VAL A 63 3.79 -6.93 2.89
CA VAL A 63 4.27 -5.85 2.02
C VAL A 63 3.24 -5.60 0.92
N CYS A 64 2.90 -4.33 0.73
CA CYS A 64 2.07 -3.85 -0.37
C CYS A 64 2.89 -2.92 -1.25
N VAL A 65 2.87 -3.14 -2.56
CA VAL A 65 3.42 -2.20 -3.55
C VAL A 65 2.28 -1.71 -4.43
N THR A 66 1.95 -0.42 -4.35
CA THR A 66 0.91 0.17 -5.20
C THR A 66 1.44 0.36 -6.62
N LEU A 67 0.64 -0.02 -7.62
CA LEU A 67 0.96 -0.07 -9.06
C LEU A 67 0.05 0.87 -9.85
N ASP A 68 -0.23 2.04 -9.32
CA ASP A 68 -1.10 3.06 -9.90
C ASP A 68 -2.50 2.50 -10.27
N ASP A 69 -2.89 2.61 -11.52
CA ASP A 69 -4.18 2.14 -12.04
C ASP A 69 -4.25 0.61 -12.23
N GLU A 70 -3.12 -0.09 -12.17
CA GLU A 70 -3.07 -1.55 -12.21
C GLU A 70 -3.47 -2.20 -10.87
N GLY A 71 -3.44 -1.46 -9.77
CA GLY A 71 -3.83 -1.91 -8.43
C GLY A 71 -2.66 -2.05 -7.47
N ALA A 72 -2.48 -3.21 -6.84
CA ALA A 72 -1.39 -3.42 -5.88
C ALA A 72 -0.86 -4.85 -5.92
N LEU A 73 0.45 -5.00 -5.76
CA LEU A 73 1.07 -6.26 -5.41
C LEU A 73 1.06 -6.40 -3.89
N VAL A 74 0.63 -7.55 -3.40
CA VAL A 74 0.72 -7.92 -1.98
C VAL A 74 1.63 -9.11 -1.81
N ALA A 75 2.41 -9.13 -0.74
CA ALA A 75 3.31 -10.23 -0.39
C ALA A 75 3.20 -10.56 1.09
N THR A 76 3.19 -11.85 1.39
CA THR A 76 3.22 -12.45 2.74
C THR A 76 4.20 -13.62 2.75
N LYS A 77 4.30 -14.33 3.86
CA LYS A 77 5.08 -15.58 3.95
C LYS A 77 4.64 -16.65 2.95
N ASP A 78 3.39 -16.61 2.50
CA ASP A 78 2.79 -17.62 1.61
C ASP A 78 3.04 -17.32 0.12
N GLY A 79 3.66 -16.18 -0.20
CA GLY A 79 3.98 -15.75 -1.56
C GLY A 79 3.51 -14.35 -1.87
N SER A 80 3.34 -14.03 -3.16
CA SER A 80 2.88 -12.72 -3.63
C SER A 80 1.82 -12.85 -4.72
N ALA A 81 0.95 -11.83 -4.82
CA ALA A 81 -0.08 -11.74 -5.85
C ALA A 81 -0.38 -10.29 -6.20
N THR A 82 -0.74 -10.04 -7.45
CA THR A 82 -1.30 -8.74 -7.87
C THR A 82 -2.80 -8.75 -7.69
N VAL A 83 -3.32 -7.69 -7.09
CA VAL A 83 -4.75 -7.43 -6.88
C VAL A 83 -5.14 -6.24 -7.76
N PRO A 84 -5.95 -6.45 -8.81
CA PRO A 84 -6.28 -5.39 -9.75
C PRO A 84 -7.10 -4.28 -9.10
N SER A 85 -6.90 -3.05 -9.58
CA SER A 85 -7.73 -1.89 -9.21
C SER A 85 -9.11 -1.95 -9.88
N PHE A 86 -10.01 -1.08 -9.42
CA PHE A 86 -11.30 -0.84 -10.08
C PHE A 86 -11.13 0.26 -11.12
N LYS A 87 -11.58 0.00 -12.35
CA LYS A 87 -11.49 0.98 -13.43
C LYS A 87 -12.49 2.11 -13.20
N VAL A 88 -11.97 3.32 -13.09
CA VAL A 88 -12.76 4.54 -12.86
C VAL A 88 -12.15 5.71 -13.65
N ASP A 89 -12.96 6.72 -13.94
CA ASP A 89 -12.47 7.99 -14.46
C ASP A 89 -11.96 8.83 -13.29
N ALA A 90 -10.63 8.93 -13.16
CA ALA A 90 -10.00 9.70 -12.10
C ALA A 90 -10.14 11.21 -12.36
N VAL A 91 -10.58 11.94 -11.33
CA VAL A 91 -10.69 13.41 -11.32
C VAL A 91 -9.47 14.04 -10.63
N ASP A 92 -9.01 13.39 -9.54
CA ASP A 92 -7.88 13.86 -8.75
C ASP A 92 -7.23 12.65 -8.05
N THR A 93 -5.95 12.41 -8.30
CA THR A 93 -5.22 11.29 -7.72
C THR A 93 -4.59 11.60 -6.36
N THR A 94 -4.78 12.83 -5.86
CA THR A 94 -4.28 13.24 -4.53
C THR A 94 -4.87 12.34 -3.44
N GLY A 95 -3.99 11.72 -2.66
CA GLY A 95 -4.38 10.83 -1.57
C GLY A 95 -4.79 9.42 -2.00
N ALA A 96 -4.62 9.02 -3.27
CA ALA A 96 -4.92 7.66 -3.72
C ALA A 96 -4.17 6.60 -2.91
N GLY A 97 -2.85 6.76 -2.73
CA GLY A 97 -2.03 5.88 -1.92
C GLY A 97 -2.43 5.85 -0.45
N ASP A 98 -2.69 7.03 0.13
CA ASP A 98 -3.13 7.15 1.53
C ASP A 98 -4.50 6.47 1.75
N SER A 99 -5.44 6.65 0.81
CA SER A 99 -6.76 6.04 0.87
C SER A 99 -6.71 4.53 0.66
N PHE A 100 -5.86 4.03 -0.25
CA PHE A 100 -5.58 2.60 -0.38
C PHE A 100 -5.07 2.02 0.94
N TRP A 101 -4.05 2.65 1.52
CA TRP A 101 -3.44 2.14 2.75
C TRP A 101 -4.40 2.22 3.93
N GLY A 102 -5.15 3.31 4.06
CA GLY A 102 -6.22 3.43 5.07
C GLY A 102 -7.26 2.32 4.94
N GLY A 103 -7.72 2.03 3.73
CA GLY A 103 -8.66 0.93 3.45
C GLY A 103 -8.05 -0.44 3.79
N PHE A 104 -6.81 -0.70 3.35
CA PHE A 104 -6.10 -1.94 3.68
C PHE A 104 -6.00 -2.16 5.19
N LEU A 105 -5.56 -1.12 5.93
CA LEU A 105 -5.42 -1.19 7.38
C LEU A 105 -6.77 -1.34 8.10
N CYS A 106 -7.83 -0.72 7.59
CA CYS A 106 -9.19 -0.89 8.11
C CYS A 106 -9.62 -2.37 8.03
N ALA A 107 -9.48 -2.99 6.85
CA ALA A 107 -9.81 -4.40 6.67
C ALA A 107 -8.91 -5.34 7.50
N PHE A 108 -7.62 -5.02 7.62
CA PHE A 108 -6.70 -5.76 8.48
C PHE A 108 -7.09 -5.72 9.96
N VAL A 109 -7.44 -4.53 10.48
CA VAL A 109 -7.86 -4.36 11.89
C VAL A 109 -9.19 -5.07 12.16
N ASP A 110 -10.12 -4.99 11.21
CA ASP A 110 -11.44 -5.63 11.33
C ASP A 110 -11.36 -7.16 11.33
N ALA A 111 -10.35 -7.72 10.68
CA ALA A 111 -10.08 -9.16 10.68
C ALA A 111 -9.54 -9.69 12.02
N ASP A 112 -9.07 -8.84 12.92
CA ASP A 112 -8.51 -9.16 14.25
C ASP A 112 -7.43 -10.26 14.22
N ILE A 113 -6.57 -10.24 13.20
CA ILE A 113 -5.44 -11.17 13.04
C ILE A 113 -4.11 -10.47 13.26
N ARG A 114 -3.12 -11.21 13.79
CA ARG A 114 -1.77 -10.68 13.96
C ARG A 114 -1.03 -10.64 12.62
N PRO A 115 -0.12 -9.67 12.40
CA PRO A 115 0.62 -9.54 11.14
C PRO A 115 1.28 -10.84 10.67
N GLU A 116 1.91 -11.59 11.58
CA GLU A 116 2.61 -12.85 11.27
C GLU A 116 1.68 -14.01 10.84
N ASN A 117 0.39 -13.85 11.06
CA ASN A 117 -0.64 -14.84 10.71
C ASN A 117 -1.42 -14.48 9.45
N VAL A 118 -1.18 -13.31 8.88
CA VAL A 118 -1.83 -12.89 7.62
C VAL A 118 -1.44 -13.85 6.50
N THR A 119 -2.43 -14.48 5.91
CA THR A 119 -2.25 -15.33 4.72
C THR A 119 -2.24 -14.47 3.44
N LEU A 120 -1.83 -15.06 2.33
CA LEU A 120 -1.88 -14.37 1.05
C LEU A 120 -3.33 -14.02 0.64
N ASP A 121 -4.29 -14.88 0.96
CA ASP A 121 -5.71 -14.64 0.65
C ASP A 121 -6.28 -13.51 1.52
N ASP A 122 -5.89 -13.41 2.79
CA ASP A 122 -6.24 -12.27 3.64
C ASP A 122 -5.68 -10.97 3.04
N ALA A 123 -4.38 -10.95 2.72
CA ALA A 123 -3.73 -9.77 2.14
C ALA A 123 -4.36 -9.34 0.81
N ARG A 124 -4.78 -10.31 -0.03
CA ARG A 124 -5.54 -10.03 -1.27
C ARG A 124 -6.89 -9.40 -0.99
N SER A 125 -7.61 -9.91 0.03
CA SER A 125 -8.89 -9.35 0.45
C SER A 125 -8.74 -7.91 0.95
N PHE A 126 -7.75 -7.65 1.80
CA PHE A 126 -7.45 -6.31 2.32
C PHE A 126 -7.06 -5.34 1.21
N ALA A 127 -6.22 -5.79 0.26
CA ALA A 127 -5.84 -4.96 -0.89
C ALA A 127 -7.01 -4.69 -1.83
N ARG A 128 -7.92 -5.65 -2.03
CA ARG A 128 -9.15 -5.42 -2.78
C ARG A 128 -10.02 -4.34 -2.14
N PHE A 129 -10.16 -4.35 -0.81
CA PHE A 129 -10.86 -3.32 -0.06
C PHE A 129 -10.14 -1.97 -0.20
N GLY A 130 -8.81 -1.92 -0.03
CA GLY A 130 -7.99 -0.72 -0.24
C GLY A 130 -8.15 -0.14 -1.65
N ASN A 131 -8.11 -0.99 -2.70
CA ASN A 131 -8.33 -0.59 -4.09
C ASN A 131 -9.74 0.00 -4.31
N ALA A 132 -10.77 -0.54 -3.66
CA ALA A 132 -12.13 0.01 -3.73
C ALA A 132 -12.19 1.41 -3.09
N VAL A 133 -11.59 1.59 -1.91
CA VAL A 133 -11.49 2.90 -1.23
C VAL A 133 -10.75 3.91 -2.13
N ALA A 134 -9.59 3.54 -2.66
CA ALA A 134 -8.79 4.40 -3.55
C ALA A 134 -9.56 4.77 -4.82
N SER A 135 -10.21 3.81 -5.45
CA SER A 135 -10.99 4.03 -6.69
C SER A 135 -12.12 5.05 -6.49
N LEU A 136 -12.77 5.05 -5.34
CA LEU A 136 -13.82 6.01 -5.00
C LEU A 136 -13.22 7.39 -4.64
N CYS A 137 -12.10 7.42 -3.93
CA CYS A 137 -11.41 8.64 -3.56
C CYS A 137 -11.00 9.44 -4.81
N VAL A 138 -10.36 8.82 -5.79
CA VAL A 138 -9.85 9.52 -6.99
C VAL A 138 -10.95 10.08 -7.92
N ARG A 139 -12.21 9.72 -7.72
CA ARG A 139 -13.36 10.26 -8.47
C ARG A 139 -13.80 11.65 -7.98
N ARG A 140 -13.23 12.14 -6.89
CA ARG A 140 -13.57 13.41 -6.26
C ARG A 140 -12.31 14.26 -6.08
N ARG A 141 -12.47 15.58 -5.95
CA ARG A 141 -11.33 16.46 -5.68
C ARG A 141 -10.94 16.45 -4.21
N GLY A 142 -9.65 16.45 -3.96
CA GLY A 142 -9.05 16.46 -2.63
C GLY A 142 -8.91 15.05 -2.03
N ALA A 143 -8.05 14.90 -1.02
CA ALA A 143 -7.81 13.64 -0.33
C ALA A 143 -8.88 13.39 0.76
N ILE A 144 -8.77 14.09 1.90
CA ILE A 144 -9.67 13.87 3.05
C ILE A 144 -11.16 14.09 2.70
N PRO A 145 -11.56 15.18 1.99
CA PRO A 145 -12.96 15.37 1.61
C PRO A 145 -13.49 14.34 0.60
N ALA A 146 -12.57 13.65 -0.10
CA ALA A 146 -12.91 12.65 -1.12
C ALA A 146 -13.08 11.23 -0.55
N MET A 147 -12.74 11.01 0.73
CA MET A 147 -12.83 9.68 1.34
C MET A 147 -14.26 9.14 1.27
N PRO A 148 -14.45 7.90 0.80
CA PRO A 148 -15.76 7.27 0.71
C PRO A 148 -16.29 6.85 2.07
N THR A 149 -17.61 6.68 2.16
CA THR A 149 -18.24 5.97 3.27
C THR A 149 -18.12 4.46 3.08
N LEU A 150 -18.30 3.69 4.16
CA LEU A 150 -18.29 2.24 4.11
C LEU A 150 -19.36 1.70 3.14
N ASP A 151 -20.57 2.26 3.18
CA ASP A 151 -21.68 1.88 2.28
C ASP A 151 -21.33 2.06 0.79
N GLU A 152 -20.53 3.09 0.45
CA GLU A 152 -20.06 3.31 -0.92
C GLU A 152 -19.03 2.24 -1.32
N VAL A 153 -18.15 1.86 -0.41
CA VAL A 153 -17.13 0.82 -0.64
C VAL A 153 -17.79 -0.54 -0.82
N GLU A 154 -18.73 -0.92 0.04
CA GLU A 154 -19.45 -2.20 -0.03
C GLU A 154 -20.21 -2.36 -1.36
N LYS A 155 -20.78 -1.28 -1.89
CA LYS A 155 -21.43 -1.28 -3.22
C LYS A 155 -20.48 -1.53 -4.38
N VAL A 156 -19.21 -1.18 -4.26
CA VAL A 156 -18.18 -1.45 -5.28
C VAL A 156 -17.68 -2.89 -5.18
N LEU A 157 -17.71 -3.48 -3.98
CA LEU A 157 -17.23 -4.82 -3.72
C LEU A 157 -18.25 -5.92 -4.03
N SER A 158 -19.56 -5.57 -4.02
CA SER A 158 -20.67 -6.48 -4.33
C SER A 158 -20.76 -6.76 -5.85
#